data_570f7750cf768f670a548a4e6d610c5c
#
_entry.id   570f7750cf768f670a548a4e6d610c5c
#
_cell.length_a   1.000
_cell.length_b   1.000
_cell.length_c   1.000
_cell.angle_alpha   90.00
_cell.angle_beta   90.00
_cell.angle_gamma   90.00
#
_symmetry.space_group_name_H-M   'P 1'
#
loop_
_entity.id
_entity.type
_entity.pdbx_description
1 polymer ?
#
loop_
_entity_poly.entity_id
_entity_poly.type
_entity_poly.pdbx_seq_one_letter_code
_entity_poly.pdbx_strand_id
1 'polypeptide(L)'
;MPPVRAIVSLGSNIEPRAEYLAKAREALAAMPETRIAGMSSVEETDPVGVPDEFAHLKFLNQLIVLQTGLGVHDFSRRMHAIESALGRVRTVRNGPRTIDIDLIDFGGIRLDEPDLVLPHPRAKERDFIMKPLAEMAIEL
;
A
#
# COMPACT_ATOMS: atom_id res chain seq x y z
N MET A 1 17.54 -8.74 -15.09
CA MET A 1 17.92 -8.31 -13.73
C MET A 1 17.26 -9.21 -12.71
N PRO A 2 17.92 -9.52 -11.61
CA PRO A 2 17.26 -10.29 -10.56
C PRO A 2 16.07 -9.48 -9.99
N PRO A 3 14.98 -10.14 -9.60
CA PRO A 3 13.85 -9.44 -9.01
C PRO A 3 14.23 -8.81 -7.67
N VAL A 4 13.57 -7.71 -7.35
CA VAL A 4 13.74 -7.02 -6.08
C VAL A 4 12.50 -7.17 -5.22
N ARG A 5 12.67 -6.98 -3.92
CA ARG A 5 11.56 -7.01 -2.98
C ARG A 5 10.90 -5.64 -2.92
N ALA A 6 9.59 -5.61 -3.18
CA ALA A 6 8.77 -4.42 -2.99
C ALA A 6 7.82 -4.64 -1.83
N ILE A 7 7.66 -3.65 -0.97
CA ILE A 7 6.73 -3.70 0.15
C ILE A 7 5.67 -2.64 -0.08
N VAL A 8 4.41 -3.07 -0.08
CA VAL A 8 3.26 -2.24 -0.39
C VAL A 8 2.27 -2.31 0.76
N SER A 9 1.72 -1.16 1.16
CA SER A 9 0.64 -1.07 2.14
C SER A 9 -0.69 -0.87 1.40
N LEU A 10 -1.67 -1.68 1.74
CA LEU A 10 -3.04 -1.54 1.25
C LEU A 10 -3.94 -1.04 2.36
N GLY A 11 -4.86 -0.13 2.04
CA GLY A 11 -5.85 0.35 2.99
C GLY A 11 -7.16 0.66 2.29
N SER A 12 -8.28 0.38 2.96
CA SER A 12 -9.62 0.72 2.48
C SER A 12 -10.53 1.07 3.64
N ASN A 13 -11.30 2.15 3.51
CA ASN A 13 -12.29 2.53 4.53
C ASN A 13 -13.71 2.72 3.96
N ILE A 14 -13.94 2.25 2.74
CA ILE A 14 -15.28 2.22 2.13
C ILE A 14 -15.67 0.77 1.89
N GLU A 15 -16.83 0.36 2.41
CA GLU A 15 -17.32 -1.00 2.17
C GLU A 15 -17.65 -1.21 0.68
N PRO A 16 -17.41 -2.37 0.13
CA PRO A 16 -16.90 -3.59 0.80
C PRO A 16 -15.36 -3.59 0.91
N ARG A 17 -14.84 -3.17 2.06
CA ARG A 17 -13.39 -2.99 2.32
C ARG A 17 -12.55 -4.23 1.99
N ALA A 18 -12.99 -5.38 2.50
CA ALA A 18 -12.26 -6.64 2.28
C ALA A 18 -12.19 -7.02 0.81
N GLU A 19 -13.23 -6.73 0.05
CA GLU A 19 -13.30 -7.01 -1.38
C GLU A 19 -12.35 -6.09 -2.17
N TYR A 20 -12.25 -4.82 -1.78
CA TYR A 20 -11.29 -3.92 -2.39
C TYR A 20 -9.84 -4.36 -2.14
N LEU A 21 -9.54 -4.84 -0.92
CA LEU A 21 -8.22 -5.39 -0.64
C LEU A 21 -7.94 -6.62 -1.51
N ALA A 22 -8.90 -7.52 -1.65
CA ALA A 22 -8.75 -8.72 -2.47
C ALA A 22 -8.49 -8.37 -3.93
N LYS A 23 -9.24 -7.43 -4.48
CA LYS A 23 -9.06 -6.96 -5.87
C LYS A 23 -7.70 -6.31 -6.08
N ALA A 24 -7.24 -5.53 -5.11
CA ALA A 24 -5.92 -4.91 -5.17
C ALA A 24 -4.81 -5.96 -5.15
N ARG A 25 -4.93 -6.98 -4.30
CA ARG A 25 -3.95 -8.09 -4.25
C ARG A 25 -3.89 -8.84 -5.59
N GLU A 26 -5.04 -9.14 -6.17
CA GLU A 26 -5.12 -9.82 -7.47
C GLU A 26 -4.45 -9.00 -8.57
N ALA A 27 -4.73 -7.69 -8.59
CA ALA A 27 -4.16 -6.79 -9.59
C ALA A 27 -2.65 -6.66 -9.44
N LEU A 28 -2.14 -6.58 -8.22
CA LEU A 28 -0.70 -6.53 -7.96
C LEU A 28 -0.02 -7.83 -8.42
N ALA A 29 -0.63 -8.98 -8.10
CA ALA A 29 -0.09 -10.28 -8.51
C ALA A 29 -0.10 -10.48 -10.03
N ALA A 30 -1.00 -9.79 -10.73
CA ALA A 30 -1.12 -9.87 -12.19
C ALA A 30 -0.17 -8.92 -12.93
N MET A 31 0.56 -8.07 -12.25
CA MET A 31 1.54 -7.18 -12.90
C MET A 31 2.65 -8.00 -13.55
N PRO A 32 3.21 -7.52 -14.70
CA PRO A 32 4.29 -8.25 -15.37
C PRO A 32 5.49 -8.49 -14.42
N GLU A 33 6.13 -9.65 -14.55
CA GLU A 33 7.35 -10.00 -13.83
C GLU A 33 7.23 -9.86 -12.30
N THR A 34 6.01 -10.00 -11.77
CA THR A 34 5.71 -9.72 -10.36
C THR A 34 4.94 -10.88 -9.75
N ARG A 35 5.29 -11.23 -8.49
CA ARG A 35 4.56 -12.23 -7.72
C ARG A 35 4.47 -11.80 -6.26
N ILE A 36 3.43 -12.24 -5.58
CA ILE A 36 3.32 -12.04 -4.15
C ILE A 36 4.23 -13.05 -3.44
N ALA A 37 5.12 -12.54 -2.59
CA ALA A 37 6.05 -13.36 -1.82
C ALA A 37 5.61 -13.51 -0.35
N GLY A 38 4.76 -12.61 0.13
CA GLY A 38 4.25 -12.69 1.49
C GLY A 38 3.17 -11.64 1.73
N MET A 39 2.37 -11.86 2.78
CA MET A 39 1.30 -10.95 3.17
C MET A 39 1.17 -10.96 4.68
N SER A 40 0.86 -9.80 5.26
CA SER A 40 0.45 -9.74 6.65
C SER A 40 -1.01 -10.16 6.80
N SER A 41 -1.46 -10.35 8.03
CA SER A 41 -2.89 -10.43 8.31
C SER A 41 -3.56 -9.09 7.99
N VAL A 42 -4.87 -9.13 7.74
CA VAL A 42 -5.68 -7.92 7.59
C VAL A 42 -6.06 -7.43 8.98
N GLU A 43 -5.84 -6.16 9.25
CA GLU A 43 -6.17 -5.54 10.54
C GLU A 43 -7.04 -4.32 10.35
N GLU A 44 -8.01 -4.13 11.26
CA GLU A 44 -8.82 -2.92 11.31
C GLU A 44 -8.13 -1.90 12.21
N THR A 45 -7.98 -0.68 11.72
CA THR A 45 -7.33 0.40 12.47
C THR A 45 -8.15 1.67 12.43
N ASP A 46 -7.97 2.52 13.45
CA ASP A 46 -8.58 3.83 13.49
C ASP A 46 -7.90 4.77 12.49
N PRO A 47 -8.66 5.68 11.85
CA PRO A 47 -8.07 6.65 10.93
C PRO A 47 -7.17 7.63 11.66
N VAL A 48 -6.12 8.09 10.97
CA VAL A 48 -5.13 9.04 11.50
C VAL A 48 -5.15 10.31 10.67
N GLY A 49 -5.28 11.46 11.32
CA GLY A 49 -5.23 12.76 10.65
C GLY A 49 -6.39 13.03 9.70
N VAL A 50 -7.56 12.45 9.98
CA VAL A 50 -8.76 12.67 9.16
C VAL A 50 -9.67 13.73 9.77
N PRO A 51 -10.54 14.39 8.96
CA PRO A 51 -11.60 15.26 9.48
C PRO A 51 -12.53 14.51 10.45
N ASP A 52 -13.05 15.20 11.45
CA ASP A 52 -13.92 14.61 12.47
C ASP A 52 -15.12 13.87 11.89
N GLU A 53 -15.69 14.36 10.79
CA GLU A 53 -16.82 13.74 10.11
C GLU A 53 -16.51 12.34 9.59
N PHE A 54 -15.21 11.99 9.39
CA PHE A 54 -14.77 10.69 8.90
C PHE A 54 -14.09 9.85 9.99
N ALA A 55 -14.05 10.32 11.24
CA ALA A 55 -13.35 9.65 12.32
C ALA A 55 -13.91 8.26 12.65
N HIS A 56 -15.16 7.98 12.28
CA HIS A 56 -15.81 6.68 12.48
C HIS A 56 -15.49 5.67 11.38
N LEU A 57 -14.85 6.09 10.28
CA LEU A 57 -14.53 5.24 9.15
C LEU A 57 -13.19 4.55 9.36
N LYS A 58 -13.25 3.35 9.92
CA LYS A 58 -12.05 2.57 10.17
C LYS A 58 -11.50 1.95 8.89
N PHE A 59 -10.18 1.86 8.82
CA PHE A 59 -9.48 1.21 7.72
C PHE A 59 -9.32 -0.29 7.96
N LEU A 60 -9.39 -1.07 6.89
CA LEU A 60 -8.76 -2.38 6.84
C LEU A 60 -7.40 -2.17 6.18
N ASN A 61 -6.34 -2.65 6.82
CA ASN A 61 -4.97 -2.52 6.34
C ASN A 61 -4.30 -3.87 6.19
N GLN A 62 -3.42 -3.98 5.19
CA GLN A 62 -2.62 -5.18 4.98
C GLN A 62 -1.31 -4.79 4.29
N LEU A 63 -0.20 -5.43 4.67
CA LEU A 63 1.06 -5.32 3.94
C LEU A 63 1.20 -6.48 2.97
N ILE A 64 1.67 -6.16 1.77
CA ILE A 64 1.98 -7.14 0.73
C ILE A 64 3.45 -7.04 0.40
N VAL A 65 4.13 -8.16 0.45
CA VAL A 65 5.53 -8.27 0.01
C VAL A 65 5.53 -8.93 -1.35
N LEU A 66 6.17 -8.26 -2.32
CA LEU A 66 6.24 -8.74 -3.70
C LEU A 66 7.69 -8.93 -4.12
N GLN A 67 7.89 -9.83 -5.06
CA GLN A 67 9.12 -9.92 -5.84
C GLN A 67 8.81 -9.43 -7.24
N THR A 68 9.56 -8.46 -7.75
CA THR A 68 9.28 -7.86 -9.05
C THR A 68 10.55 -7.61 -9.85
N GLY A 69 10.47 -7.87 -11.15
CA GLY A 69 11.50 -7.49 -12.11
C GLY A 69 11.26 -6.12 -12.75
N LEU A 70 10.17 -5.45 -12.41
CA LEU A 70 9.87 -4.12 -12.93
C LEU A 70 10.80 -3.08 -12.30
N GLY A 71 11.06 -1.99 -13.03
CA GLY A 71 11.73 -0.82 -12.48
C GLY A 71 10.80 -0.07 -11.52
N VAL A 72 11.37 0.72 -10.62
CA VAL A 72 10.61 1.39 -9.56
C VAL A 72 9.55 2.34 -10.09
N HIS A 73 9.84 3.09 -11.12
CA HIS A 73 8.89 4.06 -11.69
C HIS A 73 7.75 3.34 -12.42
N ASP A 74 8.04 2.28 -13.14
CA ASP A 74 7.02 1.46 -13.82
C ASP A 74 6.12 0.78 -12.78
N PHE A 75 6.72 0.24 -11.72
CA PHE A 75 5.97 -0.38 -10.62
C PHE A 75 5.01 0.65 -9.98
N SER A 76 5.52 1.83 -9.64
CA SER A 76 4.72 2.89 -9.03
C SER A 76 3.58 3.34 -9.94
N ARG A 77 3.84 3.53 -11.21
CA ARG A 77 2.82 3.93 -12.18
C ARG A 77 1.70 2.89 -12.31
N ARG A 78 2.06 1.60 -12.37
CA ARG A 78 1.08 0.51 -12.43
C ARG A 78 0.27 0.40 -11.15
N MET A 79 0.91 0.62 -10.02
CA MET A 79 0.27 0.63 -8.71
C MET A 79 -0.82 1.72 -8.64
N HIS A 80 -0.51 2.94 -9.11
CA HIS A 80 -1.49 4.03 -9.16
C HIS A 80 -2.61 3.75 -10.17
N ALA A 81 -2.32 3.07 -11.26
CA ALA A 81 -3.34 2.67 -12.22
C ALA A 81 -4.34 1.68 -11.58
N ILE A 82 -3.87 0.79 -10.71
CA ILE A 82 -4.74 -0.11 -9.96
C ILE A 82 -5.68 0.68 -9.04
N GLU A 83 -5.17 1.67 -8.32
CA GLU A 83 -6.00 2.54 -7.48
C GLU A 83 -7.13 3.18 -8.31
N SER A 84 -6.78 3.74 -9.46
CA SER A 84 -7.76 4.40 -10.35
C SER A 84 -8.80 3.41 -10.87
N ALA A 85 -8.36 2.21 -11.27
CA ALA A 85 -9.25 1.17 -11.79
C ALA A 85 -10.24 0.67 -10.73
N LEU A 86 -9.88 0.74 -9.46
CA LEU A 86 -10.75 0.34 -8.35
C LEU A 86 -11.62 1.48 -7.82
N GLY A 87 -11.66 2.60 -8.54
CA GLY A 87 -12.58 3.69 -8.23
C GLY A 87 -12.10 4.68 -7.19
N ARG A 88 -10.79 4.80 -6.97
CA ARG A 88 -10.26 5.78 -6.03
C ARG A 88 -10.48 7.20 -6.58
N VAL A 89 -11.33 7.95 -5.90
CA VAL A 89 -11.60 9.35 -6.23
C VAL A 89 -11.21 10.20 -5.02
N ARG A 90 -10.29 11.14 -5.20
CA ARG A 90 -9.92 12.10 -4.16
C ARG A 90 -10.84 13.32 -4.25
N THR A 91 -11.86 13.34 -3.39
CA THR A 91 -12.75 14.50 -3.27
C THR A 91 -12.37 15.38 -2.09
N VAL A 92 -11.83 14.79 -1.03
CA VAL A 92 -11.42 15.49 0.19
C VAL A 92 -10.09 14.91 0.66
N ARG A 93 -9.16 15.77 1.04
CA ARG A 93 -7.88 15.33 1.62
C ARG A 93 -8.14 14.51 2.89
N ASN A 94 -7.53 13.31 2.98
CA ASN A 94 -7.71 12.36 4.06
C ASN A 94 -9.17 11.93 4.26
N GLY A 95 -9.98 12.03 3.20
CA GLY A 95 -11.36 11.54 3.19
C GLY A 95 -11.47 10.05 2.88
N PRO A 96 -12.71 9.55 2.72
CA PRO A 96 -12.95 8.14 2.41
C PRO A 96 -12.28 7.69 1.10
N ARG A 97 -11.79 6.43 1.07
CA ARG A 97 -11.09 5.85 -0.08
C ARG A 97 -11.47 4.40 -0.27
N THR A 98 -11.77 4.05 -1.53
CA THR A 98 -12.05 2.65 -1.89
C THR A 98 -10.82 1.79 -1.68
N ILE A 99 -9.65 2.29 -2.12
CA ILE A 99 -8.38 1.63 -1.93
C ILE A 99 -7.25 2.66 -1.93
N ASP A 100 -6.31 2.46 -1.04
CA ASP A 100 -5.08 3.24 -0.94
C ASP A 100 -3.92 2.27 -1.06
N ILE A 101 -3.03 2.51 -2.01
CA ILE A 101 -1.87 1.65 -2.24
C ILE A 101 -0.62 2.50 -2.11
N ASP A 102 0.18 2.24 -1.08
CA ASP A 102 1.41 2.99 -0.82
C ASP A 102 2.63 2.09 -0.99
N LEU A 103 3.60 2.55 -1.77
CA LEU A 103 4.89 1.88 -1.88
C LEU A 103 5.74 2.27 -0.68
N ILE A 104 6.08 1.29 0.15
CA ILE A 104 6.82 1.51 1.40
C ILE A 104 8.32 1.39 1.19
N ASP A 105 8.74 0.37 0.45
CA ASP A 105 10.14 0.11 0.15
C ASP A 105 10.25 -0.62 -1.19
N PHE A 106 11.33 -0.36 -1.90
CA PHE A 106 11.60 -1.01 -3.19
C PHE A 106 13.09 -1.38 -3.26
N GLY A 107 13.40 -2.62 -2.91
CA GLY A 107 14.75 -3.12 -2.96
C GLY A 107 15.76 -2.38 -2.10
N GLY A 108 15.31 -1.65 -1.09
CA GLY A 108 16.17 -0.86 -0.22
C GLY A 108 16.71 0.42 -0.85
N ILE A 109 16.24 0.81 -2.03
CA ILE A 109 16.71 2.03 -2.69
C ILE A 109 16.21 3.28 -1.98
N ARG A 110 16.92 4.38 -2.15
CA ARG A 110 16.52 5.69 -1.65
C ARG A 110 16.22 6.59 -2.82
N LEU A 111 15.03 7.18 -2.83
CA LEU A 111 14.59 8.17 -3.82
C LEU A 111 13.98 9.36 -3.10
N ASP A 112 14.23 10.54 -3.63
CA ASP A 112 13.62 11.78 -3.15
C ASP A 112 13.22 12.60 -4.37
N GLU A 113 12.07 12.22 -4.95
CA GLU A 113 11.48 12.87 -6.13
C GLU A 113 10.15 13.50 -5.74
N PRO A 114 9.64 14.48 -6.52
CA PRO A 114 8.40 15.16 -6.14
C PRO A 114 7.20 14.25 -5.91
N ASP A 115 7.12 13.14 -6.65
CA ASP A 115 5.98 12.21 -6.60
C ASP A 115 6.34 10.80 -6.12
N LEU A 116 7.60 10.58 -5.69
CA LEU A 116 8.01 9.26 -5.21
C LEU A 116 9.21 9.39 -4.24
N VAL A 117 8.93 9.15 -2.97
CA VAL A 117 9.95 9.17 -1.92
C VAL A 117 10.07 7.77 -1.33
N LEU A 118 11.28 7.21 -1.32
CA LEU A 118 11.54 5.87 -0.77
C LEU A 118 12.76 5.89 0.16
N PRO A 119 12.73 5.14 1.26
CA PRO A 119 11.53 4.47 1.79
C PRO A 119 10.44 5.47 2.12
N HIS A 120 9.19 5.00 2.26
CA HIS A 120 8.04 5.89 2.54
C HIS A 120 8.34 6.76 3.76
N PRO A 121 8.20 8.10 3.66
CA PRO A 121 8.73 9.01 4.69
C PRO A 121 8.03 8.90 6.04
N ARG A 122 6.79 8.42 6.07
CA ARG A 122 6.01 8.27 7.31
C ARG A 122 5.86 6.83 7.78
N ALA A 123 6.49 5.87 7.10
CA ALA A 123 6.33 4.45 7.44
C ALA A 123 6.67 4.19 8.91
N LYS A 124 7.78 4.71 9.39
CA LYS A 124 8.25 4.48 10.76
C LYS A 124 7.36 5.12 11.84
N GLU A 125 6.50 6.06 11.47
CA GLU A 125 5.56 6.71 12.38
C GLU A 125 4.20 6.01 12.44
N ARG A 126 3.99 4.97 11.61
CA ARG A 126 2.68 4.33 11.45
C ARG A 126 2.70 2.90 11.98
N ASP A 127 1.99 2.67 13.07
CA ASP A 127 1.90 1.33 13.68
C ASP A 127 1.30 0.32 12.71
N PHE A 128 0.35 0.72 11.86
CA PHE A 128 -0.28 -0.19 10.91
C PHE A 128 0.68 -0.64 9.79
N ILE A 129 1.87 -0.02 9.71
CA ILE A 129 2.97 -0.43 8.83
C ILE A 129 4.04 -1.15 9.64
N MET A 130 4.53 -0.54 10.71
CA MET A 130 5.67 -1.06 11.48
C MET A 130 5.36 -2.34 12.23
N LYS A 131 4.14 -2.46 12.77
CA LYS A 131 3.75 -3.64 13.53
C LYS A 131 3.71 -4.91 12.67
N PRO A 132 3.01 -4.92 11.52
CA PRO A 132 3.06 -6.10 10.64
C PRO A 132 4.46 -6.35 10.07
N LEU A 133 5.27 -5.33 9.80
CA LEU A 133 6.66 -5.54 9.37
C LEU A 133 7.46 -6.29 10.43
N ALA A 134 7.31 -5.91 11.70
CA ALA A 134 7.98 -6.59 12.80
C ALA A 134 7.53 -8.05 12.92
N GLU A 135 6.24 -8.32 12.76
CA GLU A 135 5.68 -9.68 12.77
C GLU A 135 6.24 -10.53 11.62
N MET A 136 6.54 -9.91 10.49
CA MET A 136 7.12 -10.58 9.32
C MET A 136 8.65 -10.61 9.37
N ALA A 137 9.27 -10.11 10.45
CA ALA A 137 10.72 -10.00 10.65
C ALA A 137 11.40 -9.18 9.54
N ILE A 138 10.77 -8.10 9.10
CA ILE A 138 11.29 -7.20 8.09
C ILE A 138 11.68 -5.88 8.74
N GLU A 139 12.89 -5.42 8.44
CA GLU A 139 13.40 -4.11 8.87
C GLU A 139 13.45 -3.16 7.67
N LEU A 140 13.17 -1.89 7.93
CA LEU A 140 13.30 -0.84 6.91
C LEU A 140 14.62 -0.10 7.06
#